data_d5c2f6f274e7c28a9302ec2f01565f09
#
_entry.id   d5c2f6f274e7c28a9302ec2f01565f09
#
_cell.length_a   1.000
_cell.length_b   1.000
_cell.length_c   1.000
_cell.angle_alpha   90.00
_cell.angle_beta   90.00
_cell.angle_gamma   90.00
#
_symmetry.space_group_name_H-M   'P 1'
#
loop_
_entity.id
_entity.type
_entity.pdbx_description
1 polymer ?
#
loop_
_entity_poly.entity_id
_entity_poly.type
_entity_poly.pdbx_seq_one_letter_code
_entity_poly.pdbx_strand_id
1 'polypeptide(L)'
;LTSSYGMKLKGDFKALETSIELYRKALRMLIPIINDGWNLISERRYVNQKYNLIEKWIHNTHTNQALFDFDEQFPKFPTYLRRSAIAKALGIVSSYRSNLENWEREGKGQAPKLSLTHFTYPAYYKGNLFRNFDPVNQTIELKVFKNGDWIYEVYQLKTSDCNYYQTHLI
;
A
#
# COMPACT_ATOMS: atom_id res chain seq x y z
N LEU A 1 -9.47 22.58 1.77
CA LEU A 1 -8.38 22.19 2.69
C LEU A 1 -8.66 20.78 3.20
N THR A 2 -7.73 19.84 2.96
CA THR A 2 -7.82 18.48 3.51
C THR A 2 -7.04 18.47 4.82
N SER A 3 -7.71 18.13 5.92
CA SER A 3 -7.07 17.95 7.22
C SER A 3 -6.92 16.45 7.52
N SER A 4 -5.82 16.06 8.15
CA SER A 4 -5.59 14.72 8.64
C SER A 4 -5.66 14.69 10.16
N TYR A 5 -6.36 13.71 10.70
CA TYR A 5 -6.49 13.52 12.13
C TYR A 5 -6.18 12.08 12.54
N GLY A 6 -5.31 11.91 13.55
CA GLY A 6 -4.90 10.61 14.04
C GLY A 6 -5.82 10.10 15.14
N MET A 7 -6.38 8.90 14.96
CA MET A 7 -7.16 8.20 15.99
C MET A 7 -6.44 6.94 16.42
N LYS A 8 -6.40 6.68 17.74
CA LYS A 8 -5.80 5.47 18.28
C LYS A 8 -6.80 4.32 18.30
N LEU A 9 -6.37 3.18 17.79
CA LEU A 9 -7.08 1.90 17.92
C LEU A 9 -6.80 1.26 19.26
N LYS A 10 -7.74 0.46 19.75
CA LYS A 10 -7.62 -0.39 20.95
C LYS A 10 -7.99 -1.82 20.59
N GLY A 11 -7.37 -2.78 21.25
CA GLY A 11 -7.69 -4.20 21.13
C GLY A 11 -6.47 -5.06 20.78
N ASP A 12 -6.75 -6.25 20.25
CA ASP A 12 -5.72 -7.16 19.75
C ASP A 12 -5.37 -6.80 18.30
N PHE A 13 -4.10 -6.48 18.06
CA PHE A 13 -3.60 -6.03 16.76
C PHE A 13 -2.89 -7.12 15.96
N LYS A 14 -2.87 -8.37 16.42
CA LYS A 14 -2.12 -9.46 15.78
C LYS A 14 -2.48 -9.64 14.30
N ALA A 15 -3.77 -9.67 13.97
CA ALA A 15 -4.21 -9.80 12.58
C ALA A 15 -3.86 -8.55 11.74
N LEU A 16 -3.97 -7.35 12.32
CA LEU A 16 -3.58 -6.11 11.67
C LEU A 16 -2.07 -6.04 11.41
N GLU A 17 -1.26 -6.42 12.38
CA GLU A 17 0.20 -6.49 12.24
C GLU A 17 0.62 -7.50 11.17
N THR A 18 -0.01 -8.66 11.13
CA THR A 18 0.18 -9.66 10.07
C THR A 18 -0.15 -9.09 8.69
N SER A 19 -1.25 -8.35 8.58
CA SER A 19 -1.68 -7.72 7.33
C SER A 19 -0.70 -6.66 6.85
N ILE A 20 -0.18 -5.85 7.77
CA ILE A 20 0.86 -4.84 7.48
C ILE A 20 2.15 -5.51 7.01
N GLU A 21 2.54 -6.62 7.64
CA GLU A 21 3.75 -7.34 7.23
C GLU A 21 3.58 -8.01 5.85
N LEU A 22 2.39 -8.54 5.52
CA LEU A 22 2.08 -9.03 4.18
C LEU A 22 2.18 -7.91 3.14
N TYR A 23 1.66 -6.72 3.45
CA TYR A 23 1.81 -5.56 2.59
C TYR A 23 3.28 -5.18 2.36
N ARG A 24 4.10 -5.19 3.41
CA ARG A 24 5.54 -4.93 3.31
C ARG A 24 6.28 -6.00 2.49
N LYS A 25 5.89 -7.27 2.62
CA LYS A 25 6.41 -8.35 1.77
C LYS A 25 6.05 -8.14 0.30
N ALA A 26 4.81 -7.71 0.02
CA ALA A 26 4.40 -7.34 -1.33
C ALA A 26 5.25 -6.19 -1.90
N LEU A 27 5.55 -5.16 -1.11
CA LEU A 27 6.47 -4.09 -1.53
C LEU A 27 7.87 -4.63 -1.85
N ARG A 28 8.44 -5.51 -1.02
CA ARG A 28 9.75 -6.12 -1.28
C ARG A 28 9.80 -6.90 -2.58
N MET A 29 8.70 -7.51 -2.99
CA MET A 29 8.58 -8.17 -4.29
C MET A 29 8.42 -7.18 -5.44
N LEU A 30 7.58 -6.15 -5.27
CA LEU A 30 7.24 -5.21 -6.34
C LEU A 30 8.38 -4.25 -6.70
N ILE A 31 9.17 -3.80 -5.73
CA ILE A 31 10.24 -2.82 -5.96
C ILE A 31 11.25 -3.29 -7.02
N PRO A 32 11.85 -4.50 -6.93
CA PRO A 32 12.76 -4.96 -7.98
C PRO A 32 12.06 -5.19 -9.31
N ILE A 33 10.85 -5.73 -9.35
CA ILE A 33 10.07 -5.91 -10.59
C ILE A 33 9.88 -4.58 -11.31
N ILE A 34 9.50 -3.54 -10.59
CA ILE A 34 9.29 -2.19 -11.15
C ILE A 34 10.62 -1.58 -11.59
N ASN A 35 11.68 -1.75 -10.79
CA ASN A 35 13.00 -1.23 -11.15
C ASN A 35 13.57 -1.88 -12.41
N ASP A 36 13.45 -3.19 -12.55
CA ASP A 36 13.93 -3.93 -13.70
C ASP A 36 13.11 -3.60 -14.97
N GLY A 37 11.80 -3.39 -14.82
CA GLY A 37 10.89 -2.99 -15.90
C GLY A 37 10.81 -1.47 -16.12
N TRP A 38 11.68 -0.67 -15.53
CA TRP A 38 11.57 0.79 -15.52
C TRP A 38 11.48 1.43 -16.92
N ASN A 39 12.22 0.91 -17.89
CA ASN A 39 12.20 1.44 -19.25
C ASN A 39 10.78 1.41 -19.83
N LEU A 40 10.09 0.27 -19.70
CA LEU A 40 8.71 0.12 -20.20
C LEU A 40 7.70 0.97 -19.40
N ILE A 41 7.95 1.13 -18.11
CA ILE A 41 7.07 1.93 -17.23
C ILE A 41 7.24 3.43 -17.55
N SER A 42 8.47 3.90 -17.72
CA SER A 42 8.78 5.32 -17.96
C SER A 42 8.24 5.83 -19.29
N GLU A 43 8.10 4.96 -20.30
CA GLU A 43 7.46 5.29 -21.57
C GLU A 43 5.96 5.62 -21.46
N ARG A 44 5.30 5.20 -20.38
CA ARG A 44 3.87 5.47 -20.18
C ARG A 44 3.66 6.92 -19.74
N ARG A 45 2.82 7.63 -20.48
CA ARG A 45 2.54 9.05 -20.24
C ARG A 45 1.78 9.30 -18.93
N TYR A 46 0.77 8.47 -18.65
CA TYR A 46 -0.13 8.67 -17.51
C TYR A 46 0.12 7.65 -16.40
N VAL A 47 -0.02 8.09 -15.15
CA VAL A 47 0.22 7.25 -13.97
C VAL A 47 -0.67 6.00 -13.95
N ASN A 48 -1.92 6.11 -14.37
CA ASN A 48 -2.83 4.97 -14.46
C ASN A 48 -2.36 3.91 -15.47
N GLN A 49 -1.72 4.31 -16.56
CA GLN A 49 -1.12 3.38 -17.52
C GLN A 49 0.06 2.62 -16.91
N LYS A 50 0.85 3.30 -16.06
CA LYS A 50 1.95 2.67 -15.30
C LYS A 50 1.42 1.64 -14.32
N TYR A 51 0.38 1.98 -13.54
CA TYR A 51 -0.27 1.04 -12.61
C TYR A 51 -0.84 -0.17 -13.32
N ASN A 52 -1.56 0.03 -14.43
CA ASN A 52 -2.16 -1.05 -15.21
C ASN A 52 -1.10 -1.97 -15.82
N LEU A 53 0.03 -1.44 -16.26
CA LEU A 53 1.14 -2.23 -16.78
C LEU A 53 1.73 -3.13 -15.71
N ILE A 54 2.02 -2.57 -14.53
CA ILE A 54 2.56 -3.32 -13.40
C ILE A 54 1.54 -4.38 -12.93
N GLU A 55 0.26 -4.02 -12.84
CA GLU A 55 -0.79 -4.97 -12.45
C GLU A 55 -0.89 -6.17 -13.42
N LYS A 56 -0.75 -5.94 -14.74
CA LYS A 56 -0.68 -7.02 -15.73
C LYS A 56 0.50 -7.96 -15.51
N TRP A 57 1.62 -7.47 -15.03
CA TRP A 57 2.79 -8.32 -14.79
C TRP A 57 2.64 -9.25 -13.59
N ILE A 58 1.79 -8.91 -12.63
CA ILE A 58 1.70 -9.59 -11.34
C ILE A 58 0.36 -10.26 -11.05
N HIS A 59 -0.69 -9.96 -11.82
CA HIS A 59 -2.06 -10.43 -11.53
C HIS A 59 -2.67 -11.20 -12.68
N ASN A 60 -3.14 -12.41 -12.38
CA ASN A 60 -3.84 -13.27 -13.34
C ASN A 60 -5.31 -12.86 -13.44
N THR A 61 -5.80 -12.80 -14.68
CA THR A 61 -7.22 -12.62 -15.01
C THR A 61 -7.62 -13.61 -16.08
N HIS A 62 -8.87 -13.65 -16.47
CA HIS A 62 -9.33 -14.49 -17.58
C HIS A 62 -8.62 -14.20 -18.91
N THR A 63 -8.13 -12.97 -19.09
CA THR A 63 -7.51 -12.51 -20.33
C THR A 63 -6.03 -12.17 -20.19
N ASN A 64 -5.46 -12.33 -19.00
CA ASN A 64 -4.08 -11.97 -18.72
C ASN A 64 -3.39 -13.03 -17.86
N GLN A 65 -2.27 -13.53 -18.33
CA GLN A 65 -1.36 -14.36 -17.55
C GLN A 65 -0.23 -13.50 -17.00
N ALA A 66 -0.07 -13.50 -15.68
CA ALA A 66 0.98 -12.76 -15.01
C ALA A 66 2.37 -13.31 -15.35
N LEU A 67 3.36 -12.44 -15.40
CA LEU A 67 4.77 -12.79 -15.59
C LEU A 67 5.45 -13.23 -14.29
N PHE A 68 4.92 -12.77 -13.14
CA PHE A 68 5.44 -13.01 -11.82
C PHE A 68 4.39 -13.65 -10.92
N ASP A 69 4.81 -14.47 -10.00
CA ASP A 69 3.99 -15.32 -9.12
C ASP A 69 3.41 -14.58 -7.89
N PHE A 70 3.06 -13.31 -8.03
CA PHE A 70 2.51 -12.49 -6.95
C PHE A 70 1.25 -13.11 -6.34
N ASP A 71 0.30 -13.55 -7.18
CA ASP A 71 -0.96 -14.13 -6.71
C ASP A 71 -0.76 -15.47 -5.98
N GLU A 72 0.30 -16.20 -6.30
CA GLU A 72 0.68 -17.43 -5.61
C GLU A 72 1.34 -17.15 -4.25
N GLN A 73 2.20 -16.12 -4.18
CA GLN A 73 2.84 -15.71 -2.94
C GLN A 73 1.89 -15.00 -1.99
N PHE A 74 0.88 -14.29 -2.52
CA PHE A 74 -0.11 -13.53 -1.76
C PHE A 74 -1.53 -13.94 -2.15
N PRO A 75 -1.99 -15.15 -1.76
CA PRO A 75 -3.31 -15.65 -2.13
C PRO A 75 -4.41 -14.71 -1.64
N LYS A 76 -5.41 -14.46 -2.50
CA LYS A 76 -6.57 -13.61 -2.19
C LYS A 76 -6.23 -12.16 -1.79
N PHE A 77 -5.05 -11.67 -2.15
CA PHE A 77 -4.62 -10.32 -1.77
C PHE A 77 -5.65 -9.28 -2.28
N PRO A 78 -6.18 -8.40 -1.40
CA PRO A 78 -7.25 -7.49 -1.79
C PRO A 78 -6.83 -6.55 -2.91
N THR A 79 -7.68 -6.36 -3.91
CA THR A 79 -7.41 -5.53 -5.09
C THR A 79 -6.93 -4.13 -4.73
N TYR A 80 -7.60 -3.45 -3.80
CA TYR A 80 -7.22 -2.10 -3.41
C TYR A 80 -5.93 -2.05 -2.59
N LEU A 81 -5.62 -3.12 -1.84
CA LEU A 81 -4.34 -3.23 -1.14
C LEU A 81 -3.19 -3.49 -2.13
N ARG A 82 -3.43 -4.32 -3.17
CA ARG A 82 -2.48 -4.52 -4.27
C ARG A 82 -2.20 -3.21 -5.02
N ARG A 83 -3.24 -2.45 -5.36
CA ARG A 83 -3.10 -1.14 -6.00
C ARG A 83 -2.34 -0.14 -5.12
N SER A 84 -2.62 -0.12 -3.83
CA SER A 84 -1.87 0.68 -2.86
C SER A 84 -0.39 0.30 -2.83
N ALA A 85 -0.07 -0.99 -2.84
CA ALA A 85 1.30 -1.49 -2.88
C ALA A 85 2.02 -1.12 -4.19
N ILE A 86 1.35 -1.26 -5.34
CA ILE A 86 1.89 -0.84 -6.66
C ILE A 86 2.20 0.66 -6.65
N ALA A 87 1.27 1.49 -6.20
CA ALA A 87 1.46 2.94 -6.15
C ALA A 87 2.65 3.33 -5.25
N LYS A 88 2.77 2.69 -4.08
CA LYS A 88 3.88 2.93 -3.16
C LYS A 88 5.22 2.48 -3.74
N ALA A 89 5.29 1.28 -4.29
CA ALA A 89 6.50 0.74 -4.90
C ALA A 89 6.95 1.58 -6.10
N LEU A 90 6.01 1.99 -6.96
CA LEU A 90 6.30 2.89 -8.08
C LEU A 90 6.87 4.23 -7.62
N GLY A 91 6.32 4.82 -6.56
CA GLY A 91 6.84 6.06 -5.98
C GLY A 91 8.28 5.91 -5.45
N ILE A 92 8.58 4.80 -4.77
CA ILE A 92 9.91 4.49 -4.26
C ILE A 92 10.92 4.37 -5.41
N VAL A 93 10.59 3.60 -6.44
CA VAL A 93 11.48 3.40 -7.60
C VAL A 93 11.63 4.68 -8.40
N SER A 94 10.57 5.44 -8.63
CA SER A 94 10.63 6.74 -9.33
C SER A 94 11.56 7.72 -8.63
N SER A 95 11.46 7.83 -7.30
CA SER A 95 12.37 8.68 -6.51
C SER A 95 13.82 8.21 -6.59
N TYR A 96 14.03 6.89 -6.50
CA TYR A 96 15.38 6.32 -6.66
C TYR A 96 15.97 6.63 -8.03
N ARG A 97 15.21 6.45 -9.12
CA ARG A 97 15.66 6.70 -10.49
C ARG A 97 16.00 8.17 -10.71
N SER A 98 15.17 9.09 -10.23
CA SER A 98 15.44 10.53 -10.31
C SER A 98 16.71 10.93 -9.54
N ASN A 99 16.91 10.34 -8.36
CA ASN A 99 18.12 10.60 -7.57
C ASN A 99 19.36 10.01 -8.24
N LEU A 100 19.26 8.85 -8.88
CA LEU A 100 20.33 8.22 -9.62
C LEU A 100 20.76 9.07 -10.83
N GLU A 101 19.82 9.53 -11.64
CA GLU A 101 20.06 10.43 -12.77
C GLU A 101 20.73 11.74 -12.34
N ASN A 102 20.28 12.33 -11.23
CA ASN A 102 20.89 13.52 -10.66
C ASN A 102 22.33 13.26 -10.21
N TRP A 103 22.56 12.13 -9.54
CA TRP A 103 23.91 11.74 -9.11
C TRP A 103 24.84 11.49 -10.28
N GLU A 104 24.39 10.78 -11.31
CA GLU A 104 25.17 10.54 -12.54
C GLU A 104 25.56 11.84 -13.25
N ARG A 105 24.67 12.83 -13.28
CA ARG A 105 24.92 14.14 -13.87
C ARG A 105 25.88 14.98 -13.05
N GLU A 106 25.76 14.95 -11.71
CA GLU A 106 26.54 15.82 -10.83
C GLU A 106 27.88 15.20 -10.39
N GLY A 107 27.96 13.88 -10.34
CA GLY A 107 29.18 13.13 -9.96
C GLY A 107 29.64 13.36 -8.53
N LYS A 108 28.75 13.82 -7.62
CA LYS A 108 29.10 14.16 -6.24
C LYS A 108 28.45 13.23 -5.23
N GLY A 109 29.22 12.87 -4.19
CA GLY A 109 28.73 12.04 -3.08
C GLY A 109 28.61 10.56 -3.43
N GLN A 110 27.89 9.82 -2.58
CA GLN A 110 27.64 8.40 -2.79
C GLN A 110 26.46 8.18 -3.73
N ALA A 111 26.57 7.16 -4.58
CA ALA A 111 25.47 6.73 -5.42
C ALA A 111 24.25 6.33 -4.58
N PRO A 112 23.03 6.74 -4.96
CA PRO A 112 21.81 6.32 -4.26
C PRO A 112 21.64 4.80 -4.34
N LYS A 113 21.08 4.23 -3.30
CA LYS A 113 20.78 2.79 -3.22
C LYS A 113 19.29 2.57 -3.17
N LEU A 114 18.80 1.60 -3.95
CA LEU A 114 17.41 1.18 -3.88
C LEU A 114 17.21 0.28 -2.66
N SER A 115 16.48 0.78 -1.66
CA SER A 115 16.14 -0.02 -0.49
C SER A 115 14.91 -0.89 -0.77
N LEU A 116 14.97 -2.15 -0.38
CA LEU A 116 13.82 -3.08 -0.42
C LEU A 116 13.07 -3.12 0.91
N THR A 117 13.65 -2.57 1.98
CA THR A 117 13.05 -2.59 3.32
C THR A 117 12.42 -1.23 3.62
N HIS A 118 11.10 -1.22 3.74
CA HIS A 118 10.34 -0.02 4.08
C HIS A 118 9.37 -0.32 5.23
N PHE A 119 9.39 0.53 6.25
CA PHE A 119 8.46 0.48 7.39
C PHE A 119 7.21 1.32 7.14
N THR A 120 6.67 1.23 5.94
CA THR A 120 5.46 1.97 5.55
C THR A 120 4.20 1.21 5.94
N TYR A 121 3.13 1.97 6.12
CA TYR A 121 1.79 1.44 6.36
C TYR A 121 0.95 1.52 5.09
N PRO A 122 0.04 0.57 4.85
CA PRO A 122 -0.86 0.62 3.71
C PRO A 122 -1.86 1.78 3.86
N ALA A 123 -2.23 2.39 2.74
CA ALA A 123 -3.38 3.28 2.67
C ALA A 123 -4.67 2.45 2.56
N TYR A 124 -5.59 2.59 3.50
CA TYR A 124 -6.86 1.89 3.50
C TYR A 124 -7.96 2.74 2.88
N TYR A 125 -8.55 2.25 1.80
CA TYR A 125 -9.63 2.92 1.07
C TYR A 125 -10.99 2.60 1.67
N LYS A 126 -11.83 3.64 1.83
CA LYS A 126 -13.19 3.52 2.34
C LYS A 126 -14.02 2.57 1.48
N GLY A 127 -14.80 1.71 2.13
CA GLY A 127 -15.67 0.73 1.48
C GLY A 127 -14.98 -0.55 1.03
N ASN A 128 -13.65 -0.52 0.78
CA ASN A 128 -12.90 -1.66 0.26
C ASN A 128 -11.90 -2.26 1.26
N LEU A 129 -11.28 -1.41 2.08
CA LEU A 129 -10.31 -1.84 3.10
C LEU A 129 -10.72 -1.43 4.50
N PHE A 130 -11.50 -0.36 4.66
CA PHE A 130 -12.21 -0.04 5.91
C PHE A 130 -13.65 0.36 5.63
N ARG A 131 -14.51 0.14 6.60
CA ARG A 131 -15.94 0.48 6.54
C ARG A 131 -16.50 0.70 7.95
N ASN A 132 -17.76 1.10 8.03
CA ASN A 132 -18.52 1.22 9.28
C ASN A 132 -17.75 2.01 10.35
N PHE A 133 -17.13 3.13 9.94
CA PHE A 133 -16.56 4.09 10.89
C PHE A 133 -17.69 4.75 11.64
N ASP A 134 -17.77 4.48 12.94
CA ASP A 134 -18.79 4.99 13.85
C ASP A 134 -18.12 5.71 15.05
N PRO A 135 -17.99 7.03 14.97
CA PRO A 135 -17.38 7.79 16.07
C PRO A 135 -18.29 7.85 17.34
N VAL A 136 -19.59 7.59 17.22
CA VAL A 136 -20.52 7.56 18.36
C VAL A 136 -20.30 6.29 19.18
N ASN A 137 -20.33 5.13 18.52
CA ASN A 137 -20.04 3.84 19.15
C ASN A 137 -18.53 3.54 19.23
N GLN A 138 -17.68 4.43 18.71
CA GLN A 138 -16.23 4.36 18.77
C GLN A 138 -15.63 3.09 18.13
N THR A 139 -16.16 2.73 16.96
CA THR A 139 -15.75 1.54 16.23
C THR A 139 -15.38 1.84 14.78
N ILE A 140 -14.55 0.97 14.21
CA ILE A 140 -14.23 0.91 12.79
C ILE A 140 -13.99 -0.54 12.39
N GLU A 141 -14.41 -0.92 11.20
CA GLU A 141 -14.04 -2.22 10.62
C GLU A 141 -12.86 -2.07 9.65
N LEU A 142 -11.81 -2.84 9.87
CA LEU A 142 -10.63 -2.91 9.00
C LEU A 142 -10.52 -4.28 8.36
N LYS A 143 -10.16 -4.31 7.08
CA LYS A 143 -9.87 -5.55 6.37
C LYS A 143 -8.49 -6.05 6.77
N VAL A 144 -8.43 -7.24 7.34
CA VAL A 144 -7.21 -7.87 7.85
C VAL A 144 -7.11 -9.33 7.42
N PHE A 145 -5.87 -9.83 7.37
CA PHE A 145 -5.60 -11.24 7.10
C PHE A 145 -5.64 -12.03 8.41
N LYS A 146 -6.57 -12.98 8.48
CA LYS A 146 -6.77 -13.82 9.66
C LYS A 146 -7.23 -15.22 9.23
N ASN A 147 -6.63 -16.25 9.80
CA ASN A 147 -6.98 -17.65 9.53
C ASN A 147 -6.96 -18.01 8.03
N GLY A 148 -5.98 -17.50 7.28
CA GLY A 148 -5.81 -17.80 5.86
C GLY A 148 -6.73 -17.02 4.91
N ASP A 149 -7.46 -16.03 5.39
CA ASP A 149 -8.35 -15.22 4.57
C ASP A 149 -8.35 -13.73 4.97
N TRP A 150 -8.83 -12.89 4.05
CA TRP A 150 -9.00 -11.46 4.28
C TRP A 150 -10.43 -11.19 4.71
N ILE A 151 -10.60 -10.78 5.97
CA ILE A 151 -11.90 -10.51 6.59
C ILE A 151 -11.96 -9.10 7.17
N TYR A 152 -13.16 -8.59 7.41
CA TYR A 152 -13.35 -7.38 8.19
C TYR A 152 -13.38 -7.72 9.68
N GLU A 153 -12.55 -7.01 10.46
CA GLU A 153 -12.52 -7.14 11.92
C GLU A 153 -12.83 -5.78 12.56
N VAL A 154 -13.62 -5.79 13.61
CA VAL A 154 -14.02 -4.59 14.34
C VAL A 154 -12.94 -4.19 15.33
N TYR A 155 -12.53 -2.92 15.29
CA TYR A 155 -11.60 -2.32 16.23
C TYR A 155 -12.28 -1.20 17.01
N GLN A 156 -11.95 -1.09 18.30
CA GLN A 156 -12.36 0.01 19.14
C GLN A 156 -11.45 1.22 18.90
N LEU A 157 -12.05 2.41 18.90
CA LEU A 157 -11.34 3.68 18.81
C LEU A 157 -11.23 4.31 20.22
N LYS A 158 -10.20 5.13 20.41
CA LYS A 158 -10.06 5.87 21.66
C LYS A 158 -11.17 6.93 21.78
N THR A 159 -11.89 6.92 22.91
CA THR A 159 -13.05 7.79 23.15
C THR A 159 -12.72 9.28 22.97
N SER A 160 -11.59 9.74 23.52
CA SER A 160 -11.19 11.14 23.43
C SER A 160 -10.94 11.60 21.98
N ASP A 161 -10.44 10.70 21.12
CA ASP A 161 -10.18 11.00 19.72
C ASP A 161 -11.50 11.08 18.92
N CYS A 162 -12.46 10.20 19.22
CA CYS A 162 -13.80 10.26 18.62
C CYS A 162 -14.57 11.52 19.05
N ASN A 163 -14.51 11.89 20.32
CA ASN A 163 -15.14 13.10 20.82
C ASN A 163 -14.56 14.35 20.14
N TYR A 164 -13.23 14.43 20.00
CA TYR A 164 -12.59 15.53 19.28
C TYR A 164 -13.04 15.61 17.83
N TYR A 165 -13.09 14.46 17.14
CA TYR A 165 -13.59 14.38 15.77
C TYR A 165 -15.02 14.92 15.64
N GLN A 166 -15.93 14.48 16.50
CA GLN A 166 -17.34 14.92 16.50
C GLN A 166 -17.51 16.41 16.77
N THR A 167 -16.66 17.00 17.60
CA THR A 167 -16.80 18.42 18.01
C THR A 167 -16.07 19.39 17.08
N HIS A 168 -15.04 18.96 16.34
CA HIS A 168 -14.16 19.87 15.62
C HIS A 168 -14.04 19.58 14.10
N LEU A 169 -14.43 18.39 13.65
CA LEU A 169 -14.16 17.92 12.29
C LEU A 169 -15.41 17.53 11.49
N ILE A 170 -16.59 17.62 12.09
CA ILE A 170 -17.89 17.41 11.42
C ILE A 170 -18.51 18.75 11.07
#